data_1c94ba7780e93e0a339525ab5f5169eb
#
_entry.id   1c94ba7780e93e0a339525ab5f5169eb
#
_cell.length_a   1.000
_cell.length_b   1.000
_cell.length_c   1.000
_cell.angle_alpha   90.00
_cell.angle_beta   90.00
_cell.angle_gamma   90.00
#
_symmetry.space_group_name_H-M   'P 1'
#
loop_
_entity.id
_entity.type
_entity.pdbx_description
1 polymer ?
#
loop_
_entity_poly.entity_id
_entity_poly.type
_entity_poly.pdbx_seq_one_letter_code
_entity_poly.pdbx_strand_id
1 'polypeptide(L)'
;MKYLVHYEFNPEDFDKVIPLFQKMQELRQKGSNDYPKSLTPTYGIVGSMTGFFIAEVENPAQITNHYLHYHPIIQFTWEPIEESATVITAYMKKKK
;
A
#
# COMPACT_ATOMS: atom_id res chain seq x y z
N MET A 1 -8.92 5.30 -6.37
CA MET A 1 -9.48 4.71 -5.14
C MET A 1 -8.39 4.55 -4.10
N LYS A 2 -8.66 4.89 -2.87
CA LYS A 2 -7.66 4.81 -1.79
C LYS A 2 -7.70 3.47 -1.10
N TYR A 3 -6.52 2.99 -0.72
CA TYR A 3 -6.36 1.72 -0.02
C TYR A 3 -5.46 1.91 1.19
N LEU A 4 -5.83 1.25 2.29
CA LEU A 4 -4.90 1.02 3.38
C LEU A 4 -4.14 -0.27 3.04
N VAL A 5 -2.83 -0.17 2.95
CA VAL A 5 -1.98 -1.28 2.52
C VAL A 5 -1.14 -1.73 3.70
N HIS A 6 -1.34 -2.98 4.11
CA HIS A 6 -0.53 -3.63 5.14
C HIS A 6 0.53 -4.49 4.48
N TYR A 7 1.71 -4.56 5.08
CA TYR A 7 2.76 -5.45 4.60
C TYR A 7 3.34 -6.27 5.74
N GLU A 8 3.84 -7.45 5.41
CA GLU A 8 4.59 -8.27 6.34
C GLU A 8 5.64 -9.09 5.60
N PHE A 9 6.71 -9.41 6.30
CA PHE A 9 7.77 -10.25 5.76
C PHE A 9 8.46 -11.02 6.89
N ASN A 10 9.19 -12.08 6.52
CA ASN A 10 9.92 -12.86 7.51
C ASN A 10 11.18 -12.10 7.96
N PRO A 11 11.53 -12.15 9.26
CA PRO A 11 12.73 -11.45 9.76
C PRO A 11 14.01 -11.83 9.03
N GLU A 12 14.12 -13.07 8.61
CA GLU A 12 15.30 -13.57 7.87
C GLU A 12 15.46 -12.95 6.48
N ASP A 13 14.39 -12.35 5.94
CA ASP A 13 14.39 -11.73 4.62
C ASP A 13 14.68 -10.22 4.66
N PHE A 14 14.97 -9.66 5.83
CA PHE A 14 15.13 -8.22 6.00
C PHE A 14 16.13 -7.63 5.01
N ASP A 15 17.28 -8.29 4.82
CA ASP A 15 18.29 -7.79 3.88
C ASP A 15 17.81 -7.77 2.44
N LYS A 16 16.84 -8.61 2.10
CA LYS A 16 16.22 -8.63 0.76
C LYS A 16 15.16 -7.55 0.61
N VAL A 17 14.52 -7.17 1.71
CA VAL A 17 13.45 -6.17 1.73
C VAL A 17 13.99 -4.77 1.43
N ILE A 18 15.14 -4.42 1.99
CA ILE A 18 15.71 -3.07 1.88
C ILE A 18 15.91 -2.66 0.43
N PRO A 19 16.59 -3.45 -0.43
CA PRO A 19 16.76 -3.07 -1.84
C PRO A 19 15.43 -2.93 -2.59
N LEU A 20 14.44 -3.76 -2.26
CA LEU A 20 13.13 -3.70 -2.90
C LEU A 20 12.41 -2.39 -2.59
N PHE A 21 12.43 -1.94 -1.33
CA PHE A 21 11.87 -0.64 -0.97
C PHE A 21 12.61 0.52 -1.62
N GLN A 22 13.94 0.47 -1.65
CA GLN A 22 14.74 1.52 -2.26
C GLN A 22 14.42 1.65 -3.76
N LYS A 23 14.30 0.52 -4.46
CA LYS A 23 13.97 0.52 -5.88
C LYS A 23 12.56 1.08 -6.12
N MET A 24 11.60 0.73 -5.28
CA MET A 24 10.23 1.26 -5.40
C MET A 24 10.21 2.78 -5.21
N GLN A 25 10.98 3.31 -4.25
CA GLN A 25 11.08 4.76 -4.05
C GLN A 25 11.66 5.46 -5.29
N GLU A 26 12.68 4.88 -5.90
CA GLU A 26 13.24 5.42 -7.15
C GLU A 26 12.19 5.46 -8.26
N LEU A 27 11.44 4.39 -8.44
CA LEU A 27 10.39 4.31 -9.46
C LEU A 27 9.32 5.36 -9.25
N ARG A 28 8.92 5.59 -8.00
CA ARG A 28 7.94 6.62 -7.65
C ARG A 28 8.49 8.03 -7.87
N GLN A 29 9.74 8.27 -7.53
CA GLN A 29 10.37 9.57 -7.75
C GLN A 29 10.49 9.91 -9.24
N LYS A 30 10.66 8.91 -10.08
CA LYS A 30 10.67 9.08 -11.54
C LYS A 30 9.28 9.30 -12.13
N GLY A 31 8.22 9.25 -11.30
CA GLY A 31 6.85 9.49 -11.75
C GLY A 31 6.25 8.32 -12.51
N SER A 32 6.70 7.09 -12.26
CA SER A 32 6.14 5.92 -12.90
C SER A 32 4.65 5.76 -12.57
N ASN A 33 3.82 5.57 -13.60
CA ASN A 33 2.39 5.32 -13.46
C ASN A 33 2.06 3.82 -13.39
N ASP A 34 3.07 2.96 -13.38
CA ASP A 34 2.89 1.52 -13.36
C ASP A 34 2.54 1.00 -11.96
N TYR A 35 2.74 1.83 -10.93
CA TYR A 35 2.57 1.46 -9.53
C TYR A 35 1.62 2.43 -8.83
N PRO A 36 0.96 1.98 -7.74
CA PRO A 36 0.12 2.88 -6.94
C PRO A 36 0.94 4.05 -6.39
N LYS A 37 0.30 5.20 -6.28
CA LYS A 37 0.91 6.38 -5.67
C LYS A 37 0.82 6.25 -4.15
N SER A 38 1.92 6.45 -3.44
CA SER A 38 1.90 6.49 -1.98
C SER A 38 1.47 7.87 -1.50
N LEU A 39 0.41 7.92 -0.72
CA LEU A 39 -0.13 9.17 -0.16
C LEU A 39 0.48 9.50 1.20
N THR A 40 1.11 8.53 1.84
CA THR A 40 1.76 8.68 3.14
C THR A 40 3.16 8.09 3.08
N PRO A 41 4.01 8.40 4.07
CA PRO A 41 5.20 7.58 4.27
C PRO A 41 4.82 6.12 4.54
N THR A 42 5.76 5.22 4.34
CA THR A 42 5.59 3.84 4.77
C THR A 42 5.96 3.74 6.25
N TYR A 43 5.03 3.27 7.06
CA TYR A 43 5.24 3.12 8.50
C TYR A 43 5.56 1.68 8.83
N GLY A 44 6.54 1.49 9.70
CA GLY A 44 6.81 0.18 10.31
C GLY A 44 6.19 0.14 11.69
N ILE A 45 5.65 -1.00 12.08
CA ILE A 45 5.15 -1.20 13.44
C ILE A 45 6.33 -1.60 14.31
N VAL A 46 6.61 -0.80 15.37
CA VAL A 46 7.76 -1.01 16.24
C VAL A 46 7.70 -2.39 16.88
N GLY A 47 8.80 -3.13 16.77
CA GLY A 47 8.92 -4.47 17.34
C GLY A 47 8.34 -5.57 16.44
N SER A 48 8.01 -5.25 15.19
CA SER A 48 7.37 -6.20 14.28
C SER A 48 7.97 -6.03 12.88
N MET A 49 7.86 -7.09 12.06
CA MET A 49 8.22 -7.05 10.63
C MET A 49 6.99 -6.75 9.78
N THR A 50 6.14 -5.86 10.25
CA THR A 50 4.92 -5.43 9.58
C THR A 50 4.86 -3.92 9.53
N GLY A 51 4.00 -3.40 8.67
CA GLY A 51 3.78 -1.97 8.57
C GLY A 51 2.62 -1.66 7.64
N PHE A 52 2.50 -0.38 7.29
CA PHE A 52 1.37 0.05 6.45
C PHE A 52 1.67 1.37 5.76
N PHE A 53 0.90 1.67 4.74
CA PHE A 53 0.84 2.99 4.11
C PHE A 53 -0.52 3.14 3.42
N ILE A 54 -0.85 4.36 3.02
CA ILE A 54 -2.06 4.64 2.25
C ILE A 54 -1.66 4.90 0.81
N ALA A 55 -2.33 4.23 -0.12
CA ALA A 55 -2.05 4.33 -1.55
C ALA A 55 -3.26 4.79 -2.33
N GLU A 56 -3.01 5.52 -3.42
CA GLU A 56 -4.01 5.82 -4.44
C GLU A 56 -3.79 4.88 -5.62
N VAL A 57 -4.84 4.15 -5.99
CA VAL A 57 -4.80 3.19 -7.09
C VAL A 57 -5.75 3.66 -8.19
N GLU A 58 -5.24 3.81 -9.41
CA GLU A 58 -6.04 4.25 -10.56
C GLU A 58 -6.63 3.06 -11.31
N ASN A 59 -5.92 1.93 -11.32
CA ASN A 59 -6.39 0.73 -11.98
C ASN A 59 -5.79 -0.53 -11.33
N PRO A 60 -6.44 -1.70 -11.51
CA PRO A 60 -5.96 -2.94 -10.87
C PRO A 60 -4.57 -3.39 -11.29
N ALA A 61 -4.12 -3.02 -12.50
CA ALA A 61 -2.78 -3.41 -12.96
C ALA A 61 -1.69 -2.85 -12.06
N GLN A 62 -1.91 -1.68 -11.46
CA GLN A 62 -0.95 -1.09 -10.53
C GLN A 62 -0.74 -1.99 -9.29
N ILE A 63 -1.80 -2.58 -8.78
CA ILE A 63 -1.71 -3.51 -7.64
C ILE A 63 -0.91 -4.76 -8.06
N THR A 64 -1.19 -5.31 -9.23
CA THR A 64 -0.48 -6.47 -9.76
C THR A 64 1.01 -6.18 -9.91
N ASN A 65 1.35 -5.03 -10.48
CA ASN A 65 2.74 -4.64 -10.68
C ASN A 65 3.46 -4.47 -9.34
N HIS A 66 2.80 -3.88 -8.36
CA HIS A 66 3.34 -3.73 -7.01
C HIS A 66 3.61 -5.10 -6.38
N TYR A 67 2.64 -6.01 -6.47
CA TYR A 67 2.78 -7.37 -5.98
C TYR A 67 3.99 -8.07 -6.61
N LEU A 68 4.12 -8.01 -7.93
CA LEU A 68 5.20 -8.69 -8.65
C LEU A 68 6.58 -8.13 -8.30
N HIS A 69 6.66 -6.83 -7.99
CA HIS A 69 7.92 -6.21 -7.58
C HIS A 69 8.47 -6.82 -6.28
N TYR A 70 7.59 -7.13 -5.35
CA TYR A 70 7.96 -7.61 -4.02
C TYR A 70 7.85 -9.13 -3.85
N HIS A 71 7.17 -9.81 -4.74
CA HIS A 71 6.97 -11.24 -4.64
C HIS A 71 8.30 -12.01 -4.83
N PRO A 72 8.57 -13.06 -4.06
CA PRO A 72 7.78 -13.65 -2.98
C PRO A 72 8.16 -13.16 -1.57
N ILE A 73 8.92 -12.09 -1.46
CA ILE A 73 9.57 -11.67 -0.21
C ILE A 73 8.60 -11.00 0.75
N ILE A 74 7.75 -10.11 0.23
CA ILE A 74 6.83 -9.31 1.06
C ILE A 74 5.40 -9.64 0.67
N GLN A 75 4.56 -9.84 1.68
CA GLN A 75 3.13 -10.02 1.49
C GLN A 75 2.40 -8.73 1.79
N PHE A 76 1.41 -8.40 0.96
CA PHE A 76 0.61 -7.19 1.09
C PHE A 76 -0.87 -7.54 1.20
N THR A 77 -1.57 -6.78 2.03
CA THR A 77 -3.03 -6.83 2.13
C THR A 77 -3.58 -5.47 1.78
N TRP A 78 -4.50 -5.41 0.83
CA TRP A 78 -5.08 -4.16 0.30
C TRP A 78 -6.51 -4.03 0.78
N GLU A 79 -6.79 -2.97 1.55
CA GLU A 79 -8.14 -2.70 2.05
C GLU A 79 -8.63 -1.38 1.49
N PRO A 80 -9.73 -1.38 0.72
CA PRO A 80 -10.29 -0.11 0.24
C PRO A 80 -10.80 0.72 1.41
N ILE A 81 -10.54 2.02 1.36
CA ILE A 81 -10.94 2.95 2.42
C ILE A 81 -11.67 4.14 1.84
N GLU A 82 -12.52 4.74 2.65
CA GLU A 82 -13.19 6.00 2.38
C GLU A 82 -13.09 6.89 3.60
N GLU A 83 -13.21 8.19 3.38
CA GLU A 83 -13.30 9.12 4.50
C GLU A 83 -14.58 8.87 5.28
N SER A 84 -14.51 8.97 6.61
CA SER A 84 -15.66 8.74 7.48
C SER A 84 -16.84 9.65 7.12
N ALA A 85 -16.57 10.87 6.72
CA ALA A 85 -17.63 11.81 6.31
C ALA A 85 -18.43 11.26 5.12
N THR A 86 -17.76 10.62 4.14
CA THR A 86 -18.42 10.00 3.00
C THR A 86 -19.29 8.83 3.44
N VAL A 87 -18.78 7.99 4.33
CA VAL A 87 -19.53 6.84 4.87
C VAL A 87 -20.76 7.31 5.63
N ILE A 88 -20.63 8.34 6.48
CA ILE A 88 -21.73 8.90 7.25
C ILE A 88 -22.79 9.48 6.32
N THR A 89 -22.40 10.22 5.30
CA THR A 89 -23.33 10.80 4.32
C THR A 89 -24.13 9.71 3.62
N ALA A 90 -23.48 8.65 3.18
CA ALA A 90 -24.14 7.53 2.52
C ALA A 90 -25.15 6.83 3.46
N TYR A 91 -24.76 6.64 4.73
CA TYR A 91 -25.64 6.07 5.74
C TYR A 91 -26.88 6.94 5.97
N MET A 92 -26.69 8.25 6.12
CA MET A 92 -27.80 9.18 6.36
C MET A 92 -28.80 9.21 5.20
N LYS A 93 -28.32 9.08 3.96
CA LYS A 93 -29.20 8.97 2.78
C LYS A 93 -30.04 7.71 2.79
N LYS A 94 -29.46 6.59 3.21
CA LYS A 94 -30.19 5.31 3.28
C LYS A 94 -31.24 5.25 4.35
N LYS A 95 -31.07 6.03 5.40
CA LYS A 95 -31.96 6.03 6.57
C LYS A 95 -33.32 6.71 6.32
N LYS A 96 -33.48 7.41 5.24
CA LYS A 96 -34.73 8.10 4.89
C LYS A 96 -35.82 7.14 4.46
#